data_04cd59954c5533e44a1ca53003ce1fdb
#
_entry.id   04cd59954c5533e44a1ca53003ce1fdb
#
_cell.length_a   1.000
_cell.length_b   1.000
_cell.length_c   1.000
_cell.angle_alpha   90.00
_cell.angle_beta   90.00
_cell.angle_gamma   90.00
#
_symmetry.space_group_name_H-M   'P 1'
#
loop_
_entity.id
_entity.type
_entity.pdbx_description
1 polymer ?
#
loop_
_entity_poly.entity_id
_entity_poly.type
_entity_poly.pdbx_seq_one_letter_code
_entity_poly.pdbx_strand_id
1 'polypeptide(L)'
;MDPLETVLVHHDTTFALMRAAQARGHRLVAFGQEGLFHQDGQAHARAREVEVIDQQGHHFKVVAEHEVPLGVLDVLWMRKDPPVDVAFLHATQLVEATGGRSPLYVNSPAGLRTANEKLWALHFPELTPETLVSRDMAELRAFVDEAPHGAIVKPVDGFGGRGVVLLQRGDRNAPSVLELLTARGQEWVVAQEYVAAARQGDKRILLLDGEPLGAINRVPLETENRANMAVGGQPVKTELTARDREICARVAPMLRREGLLFVGLDVIGDFLIEVNVTSPTGLAELARLDGGDPAGKILAHVERLAADRREAGAVQAPTSGLGAGR
;
A
#
# COMPACT_ATOMS: atom_id res chain seq x y z
N MET A 1 -11.19 -3.26 4.00
CA MET A 1 -10.31 -2.53 4.95
C MET A 1 -10.26 -3.28 6.27
N ASP A 2 -9.37 -2.93 7.16
CA ASP A 2 -9.38 -3.41 8.55
C ASP A 2 -10.60 -2.87 9.30
N PRO A 3 -10.96 -3.47 10.46
CA PRO A 3 -12.15 -3.04 11.19
C PRO A 3 -12.12 -1.55 11.56
N LEU A 4 -13.23 -0.84 11.33
CA LEU A 4 -13.34 0.58 11.64
C LEU A 4 -13.03 0.89 13.12
N GLU A 5 -13.35 -0.05 14.00
CA GLU A 5 -13.13 0.03 15.44
C GLU A 5 -11.65 0.19 15.83
N THR A 6 -10.73 -0.23 14.96
CA THR A 6 -9.28 -0.19 15.20
C THR A 6 -8.60 1.08 14.68
N VAL A 7 -9.35 1.97 14.03
CA VAL A 7 -8.83 3.18 13.40
C VAL A 7 -8.29 4.17 14.43
N LEU A 8 -7.10 4.70 14.14
CA LEU A 8 -6.49 5.82 14.87
C LEU A 8 -6.72 7.11 14.07
N VAL A 9 -7.72 7.89 14.47
CA VAL A 9 -8.29 9.03 13.72
C VAL A 9 -7.25 10.00 13.15
N HIS A 10 -6.18 10.29 13.90
CA HIS A 10 -5.18 11.29 13.51
C HIS A 10 -3.97 10.71 12.73
N HIS A 11 -3.96 9.39 12.51
CA HIS A 11 -2.85 8.68 11.85
C HIS A 11 -3.30 7.83 10.67
N ASP A 12 -4.57 7.43 10.64
CA ASP A 12 -5.08 6.50 9.65
C ASP A 12 -5.36 7.19 8.30
N THR A 13 -4.66 6.73 7.27
CA THR A 13 -4.81 7.23 5.90
C THR A 13 -6.18 6.91 5.32
N THR A 14 -6.74 5.72 5.61
CA THR A 14 -8.07 5.33 5.13
C THR A 14 -9.13 6.23 5.73
N PHE A 15 -9.01 6.53 7.01
CA PHE A 15 -9.93 7.45 7.69
C PHE A 15 -9.84 8.88 7.14
N ALA A 16 -8.62 9.38 6.85
CA ALA A 16 -8.44 10.68 6.20
C ALA A 16 -9.12 10.73 4.82
N LEU A 17 -9.02 9.66 4.03
CA LEU A 17 -9.72 9.54 2.75
C LEU A 17 -11.24 9.47 2.93
N MET A 18 -11.74 8.71 3.90
CA MET A 18 -13.19 8.63 4.21
C MET A 18 -13.74 10.00 4.59
N ARG A 19 -13.05 10.76 5.46
CA ARG A 19 -13.45 12.13 5.83
C ARG A 19 -13.52 13.05 4.62
N ALA A 20 -12.49 13.00 3.77
CA ALA A 20 -12.46 13.81 2.55
C ALA A 20 -13.59 13.43 1.57
N ALA A 21 -13.88 12.14 1.42
CA ALA A 21 -14.97 11.65 0.58
C ALA A 21 -16.34 12.09 1.13
N GLN A 22 -16.58 11.95 2.43
CA GLN A 22 -17.81 12.41 3.08
C GLN A 22 -18.01 13.93 2.93
N ALA A 23 -16.96 14.73 3.12
CA ALA A 23 -17.02 16.19 2.94
C ALA A 23 -17.36 16.61 1.51
N ARG A 24 -17.12 15.73 0.52
CA ARG A 24 -17.47 15.92 -0.89
C ARG A 24 -18.84 15.32 -1.26
N GLY A 25 -19.58 14.79 -0.28
CA GLY A 25 -20.93 14.27 -0.47
C GLY A 25 -21.01 12.80 -0.93
N HIS A 26 -19.92 12.05 -0.85
CA HIS A 26 -19.93 10.62 -1.17
C HIS A 26 -20.53 9.79 -0.05
N ARG A 27 -21.25 8.73 -0.42
CA ARG A 27 -21.68 7.69 0.49
C ARG A 27 -20.51 6.76 0.78
N LEU A 28 -20.31 6.45 2.05
CA LEU A 28 -19.23 5.58 2.51
C LEU A 28 -19.79 4.21 2.85
N VAL A 29 -19.25 3.18 2.21
CA VAL A 29 -19.61 1.78 2.43
C VAL A 29 -18.36 1.02 2.83
N ALA A 30 -18.31 0.52 4.06
CA ALA A 30 -17.16 -0.16 4.63
C ALA A 30 -17.43 -1.65 4.86
N PHE A 31 -16.45 -2.48 4.49
CA PHE A 31 -16.49 -3.93 4.73
C PHE A 31 -15.07 -4.50 4.86
N GLY A 32 -14.94 -5.60 5.56
CA GLY A 32 -13.73 -6.41 5.65
C GLY A 32 -13.75 -7.56 4.65
N GLN A 33 -12.66 -8.31 4.60
CA GLN A 33 -12.54 -9.48 3.71
C GLN A 33 -13.57 -10.57 4.04
N GLU A 34 -13.92 -10.72 5.31
CA GLU A 34 -14.91 -11.68 5.82
C GLU A 34 -16.34 -11.38 5.36
N GLY A 35 -16.59 -10.14 4.93
CA GLY A 35 -17.86 -9.72 4.35
C GLY A 35 -18.02 -10.07 2.87
N LEU A 36 -16.94 -10.41 2.16
CA LEU A 36 -16.98 -10.71 0.73
C LEU A 36 -17.60 -12.08 0.47
N PHE A 37 -18.44 -12.16 -0.57
CA PHE A 37 -18.96 -13.42 -1.09
C PHE A 37 -19.32 -13.26 -2.57
N HIS A 38 -19.48 -14.39 -3.25
CA HIS A 38 -19.90 -14.44 -4.63
C HIS A 38 -21.18 -15.26 -4.74
N GLN A 39 -22.19 -14.71 -5.38
CA GLN A 39 -23.48 -15.35 -5.61
C GLN A 39 -24.07 -14.88 -6.94
N ASP A 40 -24.72 -15.80 -7.65
CA ASP A 40 -25.45 -15.52 -8.90
C ASP A 40 -24.60 -14.78 -9.97
N GLY A 41 -23.32 -15.13 -10.07
CA GLY A 41 -22.40 -14.55 -11.05
C GLY A 41 -21.84 -13.17 -10.66
N GLN A 42 -22.07 -12.71 -9.45
CA GLN A 42 -21.64 -11.39 -8.97
C GLN A 42 -20.95 -11.44 -7.61
N ALA A 43 -19.93 -10.58 -7.44
CA ALA A 43 -19.32 -10.34 -6.15
C ALA A 43 -20.17 -9.37 -5.33
N HIS A 44 -20.35 -9.71 -4.07
CA HIS A 44 -21.10 -8.94 -3.08
C HIS A 44 -20.26 -8.71 -1.82
N ALA A 45 -20.65 -7.74 -1.02
CA ALA A 45 -20.13 -7.55 0.33
C ALA A 45 -21.27 -7.34 1.33
N ARG A 46 -21.16 -7.97 2.52
CA ARG A 46 -21.90 -7.54 3.70
C ARG A 46 -21.20 -6.30 4.23
N ALA A 47 -21.87 -5.18 4.15
CA ALA A 47 -21.26 -3.89 4.32
C ALA A 47 -22.04 -3.00 5.27
N ARG A 48 -21.31 -2.08 5.90
CA ARG A 48 -21.88 -1.01 6.73
C ARG A 48 -21.80 0.30 5.96
N GLU A 49 -22.92 0.96 5.75
CA GLU A 49 -22.96 2.36 5.37
C GLU A 49 -22.65 3.19 6.60
N VAL A 50 -21.69 4.11 6.52
CA VAL A 50 -21.19 4.82 7.70
C VAL A 50 -21.07 6.32 7.46
N GLU A 51 -21.25 7.08 8.53
CA GLU A 51 -20.83 8.47 8.66
C GLU A 51 -19.57 8.50 9.54
N VAL A 52 -18.53 9.25 9.14
CA VAL A 52 -17.30 9.40 9.90
C VAL A 52 -17.26 10.70 10.68
N ILE A 53 -16.73 10.65 11.89
CA ILE A 53 -16.70 11.74 12.88
C ILE A 53 -15.24 11.92 13.33
N ASP A 54 -14.74 13.15 13.33
CA ASP A 54 -13.36 13.46 13.73
C ASP A 54 -13.20 13.44 15.26
N GLN A 55 -13.43 12.28 15.86
CA GLN A 55 -13.35 12.10 17.31
C GLN A 55 -12.92 10.68 17.65
N GLN A 56 -11.73 10.50 18.22
CA GLN A 56 -11.26 9.17 18.64
C GLN A 56 -12.24 8.50 19.62
N GLY A 57 -12.52 7.23 19.39
CA GLY A 57 -13.46 6.44 20.20
C GLY A 57 -14.93 6.58 19.79
N HIS A 58 -15.30 7.64 19.06
CA HIS A 58 -16.62 7.86 18.47
C HIS A 58 -16.47 8.32 17.01
N HIS A 59 -15.54 7.70 16.27
CA HIS A 59 -15.11 8.18 14.96
C HIS A 59 -15.98 7.71 13.80
N PHE A 60 -16.98 6.89 14.04
CA PHE A 60 -17.98 6.54 13.03
C PHE A 60 -19.34 6.21 13.65
N LYS A 61 -20.37 6.34 12.82
CA LYS A 61 -21.73 5.90 13.11
C LYS A 61 -22.19 5.01 11.97
N VAL A 62 -22.72 3.85 12.27
CA VAL A 62 -23.38 2.97 11.28
C VAL A 62 -24.76 3.53 10.97
N VAL A 63 -25.00 3.83 9.70
CA VAL A 63 -26.27 4.34 9.19
C VAL A 63 -27.18 3.19 8.78
N ALA A 64 -26.59 2.18 8.10
CA ALA A 64 -27.28 0.97 7.65
C ALA A 64 -26.30 -0.19 7.49
N GLU A 65 -26.82 -1.41 7.57
CA GLU A 65 -26.11 -2.64 7.23
C GLU A 65 -26.89 -3.36 6.14
N HIS A 66 -26.22 -3.74 5.06
CA HIS A 66 -26.86 -4.40 3.93
C HIS A 66 -25.84 -5.14 3.05
N GLU A 67 -26.35 -6.01 2.21
CA GLU A 67 -25.55 -6.65 1.17
C GLU A 67 -25.50 -5.75 -0.06
N VAL A 68 -24.28 -5.52 -0.57
CA VAL A 68 -24.02 -4.64 -1.71
C VAL A 68 -23.36 -5.42 -2.84
N PRO A 69 -23.97 -5.49 -4.03
CA PRO A 69 -23.27 -5.95 -5.21
C PRO A 69 -22.11 -5.00 -5.52
N LEU A 70 -20.89 -5.51 -5.68
CA LEU A 70 -19.73 -4.64 -5.89
C LEU A 70 -19.80 -3.86 -7.20
N GLY A 71 -20.50 -4.38 -8.19
CA GLY A 71 -20.69 -3.73 -9.49
C GLY A 71 -21.50 -2.42 -9.45
N VAL A 72 -22.25 -2.14 -8.38
CA VAL A 72 -22.99 -0.87 -8.24
C VAL A 72 -22.14 0.26 -7.66
N LEU A 73 -20.99 -0.07 -7.08
CA LEU A 73 -20.07 0.92 -6.53
C LEU A 73 -19.40 1.72 -7.65
N ASP A 74 -19.14 2.98 -7.44
CA ASP A 74 -18.37 3.80 -8.38
C ASP A 74 -16.87 3.60 -8.20
N VAL A 75 -16.43 3.51 -6.94
CA VAL A 75 -15.02 3.33 -6.55
C VAL A 75 -14.93 2.28 -5.45
N LEU A 76 -13.97 1.38 -5.56
CA LEU A 76 -13.62 0.41 -4.54
C LEU A 76 -12.17 0.61 -4.11
N TRP A 77 -11.97 0.98 -2.85
CA TRP A 77 -10.66 1.14 -2.23
C TRP A 77 -10.24 -0.15 -1.55
N MET A 78 -9.11 -0.70 -1.98
CA MET A 78 -8.50 -1.83 -1.29
C MET A 78 -7.51 -1.31 -0.24
N ARG A 79 -7.98 -1.26 1.01
CA ARG A 79 -7.24 -0.66 2.14
C ARG A 79 -7.08 -1.64 3.30
N LYS A 80 -6.91 -2.93 3.00
CA LYS A 80 -6.54 -3.96 3.96
C LYS A 80 -5.03 -3.92 4.16
N ASP A 81 -4.59 -3.83 5.42
CA ASP A 81 -3.18 -3.89 5.77
C ASP A 81 -2.59 -5.27 5.46
N PRO A 82 -1.29 -5.35 5.17
CA PRO A 82 -0.60 -6.64 5.06
C PRO A 82 -0.79 -7.52 6.32
N PRO A 83 -0.59 -8.84 6.23
CA PRO A 83 0.12 -9.55 5.17
C PRO A 83 -0.72 -9.78 3.91
N VAL A 84 -0.03 -9.90 2.77
CA VAL A 84 -0.62 -10.39 1.52
C VAL A 84 -0.60 -11.91 1.55
N ASP A 85 -1.53 -12.47 2.29
CA ASP A 85 -1.70 -13.90 2.46
C ASP A 85 -2.69 -14.50 1.44
N VAL A 86 -2.95 -15.79 1.55
CA VAL A 86 -3.89 -16.48 0.66
C VAL A 86 -5.30 -15.89 0.75
N ALA A 87 -5.75 -15.46 1.93
CA ALA A 87 -7.05 -14.82 2.11
C ALA A 87 -7.10 -13.45 1.40
N PHE A 88 -6.03 -12.67 1.48
CA PHE A 88 -5.90 -11.42 0.74
C PHE A 88 -5.94 -11.68 -0.78
N LEU A 89 -5.22 -12.68 -1.29
CA LEU A 89 -5.23 -13.05 -2.71
C LEU A 89 -6.64 -13.47 -3.17
N HIS A 90 -7.35 -14.30 -2.41
CA HIS A 90 -8.73 -14.67 -2.72
C HIS A 90 -9.66 -13.45 -2.71
N ALA A 91 -9.51 -12.53 -1.75
CA ALA A 91 -10.29 -11.30 -1.73
C ALA A 91 -10.07 -10.46 -3.00
N THR A 92 -8.82 -10.33 -3.48
CA THR A 92 -8.52 -9.61 -4.73
C THR A 92 -9.18 -10.26 -5.95
N GLN A 93 -9.29 -11.59 -5.99
CA GLN A 93 -9.98 -12.32 -7.07
C GLN A 93 -11.50 -12.13 -6.99
N LEU A 94 -12.06 -12.21 -5.78
CA LEU A 94 -13.50 -12.03 -5.57
C LEU A 94 -13.98 -10.64 -5.97
N VAL A 95 -13.26 -9.58 -5.59
CA VAL A 95 -13.68 -8.20 -5.91
C VAL A 95 -13.70 -7.89 -7.41
N GLU A 96 -12.99 -8.66 -8.23
CA GLU A 96 -13.03 -8.54 -9.70
C GLU A 96 -14.21 -9.28 -10.34
N ALA A 97 -14.81 -10.23 -9.65
CA ALA A 97 -15.91 -11.05 -10.16
C ALA A 97 -17.26 -10.33 -10.07
N THR A 98 -17.36 -9.12 -10.64
CA THR A 98 -18.54 -8.25 -10.51
C THR A 98 -19.70 -8.58 -11.46
N GLY A 99 -19.50 -9.51 -12.39
CA GLY A 99 -20.56 -9.97 -13.31
C GLY A 99 -21.01 -8.95 -14.37
N GLY A 100 -20.21 -7.91 -14.61
CA GLY A 100 -20.56 -6.85 -15.57
C GLY A 100 -19.79 -5.56 -15.30
N ARG A 101 -20.50 -4.50 -14.91
CA ARG A 101 -19.85 -3.24 -14.54
C ARG A 101 -18.93 -3.46 -13.34
N SER A 102 -17.68 -2.94 -13.44
CA SER A 102 -16.73 -2.93 -12.32
C SER A 102 -16.55 -1.52 -11.78
N PRO A 103 -16.33 -1.34 -10.47
CA PRO A 103 -15.92 -0.07 -9.91
C PRO A 103 -14.55 0.37 -10.44
N LEU A 104 -14.19 1.62 -10.25
CA LEU A 104 -12.78 2.02 -10.29
C LEU A 104 -12.08 1.44 -9.05
N TYR A 105 -11.07 0.61 -9.26
CA TYR A 105 -10.28 0.06 -8.16
C TYR A 105 -9.12 0.97 -7.79
N VAL A 106 -8.89 1.16 -6.49
CA VAL A 106 -7.72 1.85 -5.93
C VAL A 106 -7.13 0.99 -4.79
N ASN A 107 -6.05 0.24 -5.01
CA ASN A 107 -5.35 -0.05 -6.26
C ASN A 107 -6.02 -1.23 -7.00
N SER A 108 -5.57 -1.45 -8.26
CA SER A 108 -6.01 -2.60 -9.07
C SER A 108 -5.79 -3.93 -8.33
N PRO A 109 -6.82 -4.78 -8.21
CA PRO A 109 -6.65 -6.09 -7.57
C PRO A 109 -5.61 -6.98 -8.28
N ALA A 110 -5.54 -6.91 -9.62
CA ALA A 110 -4.51 -7.62 -10.39
C ALA A 110 -3.11 -7.09 -10.07
N GLY A 111 -2.93 -5.78 -10.01
CA GLY A 111 -1.68 -5.14 -9.60
C GLY A 111 -1.26 -5.53 -8.20
N LEU A 112 -2.20 -5.57 -7.24
CA LEU A 112 -1.93 -6.00 -5.86
C LEU A 112 -1.46 -7.47 -5.78
N ARG A 113 -1.98 -8.36 -6.64
CA ARG A 113 -1.53 -9.76 -6.70
C ARG A 113 -0.11 -9.91 -7.21
N THR A 114 0.35 -9.02 -8.08
CA THR A 114 1.67 -9.10 -8.73
C THR A 114 2.74 -8.29 -8.00
N ALA A 115 2.35 -7.34 -7.18
CA ALA A 115 3.26 -6.40 -6.53
C ALA A 115 3.50 -6.76 -5.05
N ASN A 116 4.45 -7.67 -4.78
CA ASN A 116 5.02 -7.78 -3.44
C ASN A 116 5.86 -6.53 -3.14
N GLU A 117 5.60 -5.85 -2.05
CA GLU A 117 6.13 -4.52 -1.73
C GLU A 117 7.67 -4.44 -1.69
N LYS A 118 8.35 -5.54 -1.31
CA LYS A 118 9.82 -5.64 -1.29
C LYS A 118 10.39 -6.13 -2.61
N LEU A 119 9.77 -7.16 -3.21
CA LEU A 119 10.27 -7.77 -4.44
C LEU A 119 10.03 -6.88 -5.67
N TRP A 120 8.97 -6.05 -5.64
CA TRP A 120 8.66 -5.18 -6.77
C TRP A 120 9.77 -4.14 -7.04
N ALA A 121 10.46 -3.68 -6.00
CA ALA A 121 11.61 -2.77 -6.13
C ALA A 121 12.77 -3.39 -6.94
N LEU A 122 12.88 -4.73 -6.98
CA LEU A 122 13.93 -5.44 -7.73
C LEU A 122 13.80 -5.31 -9.26
N HIS A 123 12.70 -4.80 -9.77
CA HIS A 123 12.57 -4.42 -11.18
C HIS A 123 13.45 -3.21 -11.54
N PHE A 124 14.02 -2.53 -10.55
CA PHE A 124 14.85 -1.33 -10.69
C PHE A 124 16.17 -1.50 -9.93
N PRO A 125 17.04 -2.44 -10.34
CA PRO A 125 18.28 -2.72 -9.63
C PRO A 125 19.20 -1.51 -9.53
N GLU A 126 19.13 -0.58 -10.49
CA GLU A 126 19.91 0.67 -10.47
C GLU A 126 19.40 1.70 -9.45
N LEU A 127 18.21 1.48 -8.89
CA LEU A 127 17.61 2.35 -7.86
C LEU A 127 17.70 1.75 -6.45
N THR A 128 17.99 0.45 -6.33
CA THR A 128 18.04 -0.26 -5.04
C THR A 128 19.49 -0.43 -4.55
N PRO A 129 19.72 -0.56 -3.23
CA PRO A 129 21.01 -1.05 -2.74
C PRO A 129 21.27 -2.47 -3.25
N GLU A 130 22.49 -2.94 -3.16
CA GLU A 130 22.79 -4.34 -3.45
C GLU A 130 21.89 -5.25 -2.63
N THR A 131 21.23 -6.20 -3.28
CA THR A 131 20.16 -6.98 -2.68
C THR A 131 20.24 -8.43 -3.14
N LEU A 132 20.21 -9.35 -2.18
CA LEU A 132 20.02 -10.78 -2.37
C LEU A 132 18.65 -11.18 -1.82
N VAL A 133 17.91 -11.99 -2.58
CA VAL A 133 16.71 -12.66 -2.08
C VAL A 133 16.95 -14.16 -2.15
N SER A 134 17.03 -14.79 -1.00
CA SER A 134 17.27 -16.22 -0.90
C SER A 134 16.56 -16.83 0.30
N ARG A 135 16.44 -18.13 0.32
CA ARG A 135 16.10 -18.94 1.50
C ARG A 135 17.26 -19.84 1.96
N ASP A 136 18.38 -19.80 1.19
CA ASP A 136 19.59 -20.50 1.56
C ASP A 136 20.37 -19.69 2.60
N MET A 137 20.52 -20.25 3.80
CA MET A 137 21.19 -19.57 4.91
C MET A 137 22.68 -19.34 4.64
N ALA A 138 23.34 -20.17 3.84
CA ALA A 138 24.76 -20.01 3.52
C ALA A 138 24.96 -18.84 2.55
N GLU A 139 24.11 -18.70 1.52
CA GLU A 139 24.11 -17.55 0.60
C GLU A 139 23.84 -16.24 1.35
N LEU A 140 22.79 -16.23 2.20
CA LEU A 140 22.45 -15.05 3.02
C LEU A 140 23.60 -14.67 3.96
N ARG A 141 24.25 -15.66 4.56
CA ARG A 141 25.41 -15.43 5.42
C ARG A 141 26.60 -14.85 4.66
N ALA A 142 26.93 -15.40 3.49
CA ALA A 142 27.99 -14.89 2.65
C ALA A 142 27.74 -13.43 2.25
N PHE A 143 26.51 -13.10 1.84
CA PHE A 143 26.11 -11.73 1.52
C PHE A 143 26.32 -10.77 2.69
N VAL A 144 25.91 -11.15 3.92
CA VAL A 144 26.10 -10.34 5.13
C VAL A 144 27.59 -10.13 5.42
N ASP A 145 28.41 -11.18 5.25
CA ASP A 145 29.85 -11.12 5.54
C ASP A 145 30.62 -10.31 4.46
N GLU A 146 30.10 -10.20 3.25
CA GLU A 146 30.70 -9.42 2.15
C GLU A 146 30.26 -7.94 2.16
N ALA A 147 29.07 -7.63 2.68
CA ALA A 147 28.53 -6.27 2.74
C ALA A 147 29.43 -5.33 3.59
N PRO A 148 29.92 -4.19 3.05
CA PRO A 148 30.92 -3.33 3.72
C PRO A 148 30.45 -2.79 5.08
N HIS A 149 29.16 -2.49 5.21
CA HIS A 149 28.54 -1.93 6.42
C HIS A 149 27.54 -2.88 7.08
N GLY A 150 27.58 -4.18 6.70
CA GLY A 150 26.57 -5.15 7.06
C GLY A 150 25.34 -5.07 6.16
N ALA A 151 24.37 -5.92 6.44
CA ALA A 151 23.16 -6.01 5.66
C ALA A 151 21.89 -6.01 6.56
N ILE A 152 20.85 -5.37 6.08
CA ILE A 152 19.51 -5.54 6.62
C ILE A 152 18.95 -6.86 6.09
N VAL A 153 18.57 -7.76 6.98
CA VAL A 153 17.82 -8.97 6.66
C VAL A 153 16.37 -8.81 7.10
N LYS A 154 15.43 -9.17 6.22
CA LYS A 154 14.00 -8.97 6.46
C LYS A 154 13.18 -10.05 5.74
N PRO A 155 12.07 -10.56 6.34
CA PRO A 155 11.18 -11.49 5.65
C PRO A 155 10.51 -10.78 4.47
N VAL A 156 10.27 -11.51 3.37
CA VAL A 156 9.61 -10.98 2.17
C VAL A 156 8.20 -10.45 2.52
N ASP A 157 7.43 -11.21 3.31
CA ASP A 157 6.05 -10.87 3.67
C ASP A 157 5.92 -10.07 4.98
N GLY A 158 7.05 -9.60 5.54
CA GLY A 158 7.06 -8.75 6.73
C GLY A 158 6.56 -7.33 6.44
N PHE A 159 5.91 -6.69 7.40
CA PHE A 159 5.41 -5.31 7.31
C PHE A 159 5.62 -4.57 8.64
N GLY A 160 5.54 -3.24 8.60
CA GLY A 160 5.65 -2.39 9.80
C GLY A 160 6.98 -2.52 10.54
N GLY A 161 8.05 -2.93 9.86
CA GLY A 161 9.37 -3.13 10.44
C GLY A 161 9.55 -4.45 11.22
N ARG A 162 8.58 -5.35 11.21
CA ARG A 162 8.68 -6.66 11.88
C ARG A 162 9.72 -7.54 11.19
N GLY A 163 10.61 -8.15 12.00
CA GLY A 163 11.65 -9.04 11.48
C GLY A 163 12.78 -8.35 10.72
N VAL A 164 12.86 -7.03 10.75
CA VAL A 164 13.97 -6.27 10.15
C VAL A 164 15.15 -6.23 11.10
N VAL A 165 16.26 -6.83 10.73
CA VAL A 165 17.46 -6.96 11.57
C VAL A 165 18.70 -6.52 10.79
N LEU A 166 19.51 -5.66 11.38
CA LEU A 166 20.86 -5.37 10.88
C LEU A 166 21.82 -6.45 11.37
N LEU A 167 22.45 -7.16 10.44
CA LEU A 167 23.53 -8.11 10.71
C LEU A 167 24.84 -7.54 10.17
N GLN A 168 25.90 -7.75 10.92
CA GLN A 168 27.25 -7.35 10.55
C GLN A 168 28.15 -8.55 10.28
N ARG A 169 29.23 -8.34 9.59
CA ARG A 169 30.27 -9.35 9.36
C ARG A 169 30.72 -9.97 10.69
N GLY A 170 30.69 -11.27 10.78
CA GLY A 170 31.13 -11.99 11.95
C GLY A 170 30.15 -11.96 13.12
N ASP A 171 28.92 -11.44 12.95
CA ASP A 171 27.88 -11.45 13.99
C ASP A 171 27.57 -12.90 14.41
N ARG A 172 27.75 -13.19 15.72
CA ARG A 172 27.53 -14.51 16.28
C ARG A 172 26.04 -14.91 16.33
N ASN A 173 25.15 -13.94 16.26
CA ASN A 173 23.70 -14.18 16.23
C ASN A 173 23.18 -14.46 14.82
N ALA A 174 23.96 -14.12 13.77
CA ALA A 174 23.50 -14.25 12.40
C ALA A 174 22.98 -15.66 12.05
N PRO A 175 23.60 -16.79 12.45
CA PRO A 175 23.04 -18.10 12.17
C PRO A 175 21.64 -18.30 12.75
N SER A 176 21.42 -17.91 14.02
CA SER A 176 20.12 -18.03 14.67
C SER A 176 19.07 -17.10 14.08
N VAL A 177 19.45 -15.87 13.71
CA VAL A 177 18.54 -14.90 13.06
C VAL A 177 18.15 -15.42 11.68
N LEU A 178 19.09 -15.90 10.87
CA LEU A 178 18.81 -16.45 9.55
C LEU A 178 17.97 -17.72 9.63
N GLU A 179 18.24 -18.62 10.59
CA GLU A 179 17.41 -19.80 10.83
C GLU A 179 15.95 -19.42 11.15
N LEU A 180 15.77 -18.41 12.00
CA LEU A 180 14.43 -17.90 12.37
C LEU A 180 13.71 -17.29 11.18
N LEU A 181 14.36 -16.36 10.46
CA LEU A 181 13.74 -15.59 9.37
C LEU A 181 13.45 -16.47 8.15
N THR A 182 14.32 -17.43 7.84
CA THR A 182 14.11 -18.38 6.74
C THR A 182 13.20 -19.55 7.12
N ALA A 183 12.71 -19.63 8.36
CA ALA A 183 12.02 -20.82 8.87
C ALA A 183 12.77 -22.10 8.49
N ARG A 184 14.09 -22.12 8.71
CA ARG A 184 15.02 -23.21 8.35
C ARG A 184 15.06 -23.49 6.83
N GLY A 185 15.10 -22.45 6.03
CA GLY A 185 15.20 -22.54 4.57
C GLY A 185 13.86 -22.78 3.85
N GLN A 186 12.74 -22.54 4.51
CA GLN A 186 11.41 -22.66 3.90
C GLN A 186 10.88 -21.31 3.40
N GLU A 187 11.25 -20.21 4.08
CA GLU A 187 10.77 -18.86 3.77
C GLU A 187 11.83 -18.00 3.08
N TRP A 188 11.38 -17.15 2.17
CA TRP A 188 12.23 -16.21 1.46
C TRP A 188 12.60 -15.01 2.34
N VAL A 189 13.87 -14.62 2.30
CA VAL A 189 14.43 -13.49 3.03
C VAL A 189 15.11 -12.55 2.05
N VAL A 190 14.89 -11.26 2.22
CA VAL A 190 15.65 -10.20 1.56
C VAL A 190 16.83 -9.85 2.45
N ALA A 191 18.06 -9.96 1.93
CA ALA A 191 19.26 -9.37 2.49
C ALA A 191 19.66 -8.18 1.60
N GLN A 192 19.81 -7.01 2.19
CA GLN A 192 20.05 -5.77 1.46
C GLN A 192 21.17 -5.00 2.15
N GLU A 193 22.15 -4.50 1.39
CA GLU A 193 23.26 -3.72 1.93
C GLU A 193 22.72 -2.57 2.81
N TYR A 194 23.34 -2.39 3.98
CA TYR A 194 22.93 -1.34 4.90
C TYR A 194 23.31 0.03 4.38
N VAL A 195 22.32 0.87 4.18
CA VAL A 195 22.50 2.26 3.76
C VAL A 195 22.68 3.14 4.99
N ALA A 196 23.86 3.71 5.20
CA ALA A 196 24.19 4.50 6.39
C ALA A 196 23.28 5.72 6.60
N ALA A 197 22.71 6.26 5.51
CA ALA A 197 21.73 7.35 5.56
C ALA A 197 20.43 6.99 6.31
N ALA A 198 20.17 5.70 6.60
CA ALA A 198 19.02 5.25 7.40
C ALA A 198 18.97 5.90 8.78
N ARG A 199 20.12 6.29 9.34
CA ARG A 199 20.18 7.05 10.61
C ARG A 199 19.60 8.47 10.50
N GLN A 200 19.55 9.03 9.29
CA GLN A 200 18.98 10.36 9.02
C GLN A 200 17.49 10.26 8.71
N GLY A 201 17.00 9.07 8.47
CA GLY A 201 15.60 8.76 8.22
C GLY A 201 15.37 7.88 7.00
N ASP A 202 14.11 7.48 6.89
CA ASP A 202 13.52 6.72 5.81
C ASP A 202 12.36 7.56 5.25
N LYS A 203 12.54 8.08 4.05
CA LYS A 203 11.57 8.97 3.41
C LYS A 203 10.43 8.18 2.81
N ARG A 204 9.19 8.43 3.28
CA ARG A 204 7.96 7.96 2.66
C ARG A 204 7.49 9.00 1.65
N ILE A 205 7.53 8.67 0.36
CA ILE A 205 6.99 9.50 -0.73
C ILE A 205 5.64 8.91 -1.13
N LEU A 206 4.57 9.69 -1.02
CA LEU A 206 3.25 9.28 -1.50
C LEU A 206 3.09 9.68 -2.96
N LEU A 207 2.69 8.72 -3.80
CA LEU A 207 2.41 8.92 -5.20
C LEU A 207 0.91 8.73 -5.48
N LEU A 208 0.41 9.56 -6.38
CA LEU A 208 -0.91 9.44 -6.97
C LEU A 208 -0.75 9.36 -8.49
N ASP A 209 -1.16 8.25 -9.09
CA ASP A 209 -1.04 8.00 -10.54
C ASP A 209 0.41 8.19 -11.05
N GLY A 210 1.36 7.72 -10.24
CA GLY A 210 2.79 7.83 -10.52
C GLY A 210 3.41 9.22 -10.30
N GLU A 211 2.62 10.23 -9.91
CA GLU A 211 3.12 11.57 -9.62
C GLU A 211 3.27 11.80 -8.11
N PRO A 212 4.37 12.42 -7.66
CA PRO A 212 4.56 12.70 -6.24
C PRO A 212 3.49 13.64 -5.68
N LEU A 213 2.77 13.18 -4.67
CA LEU A 213 1.81 13.97 -3.91
C LEU A 213 2.50 14.77 -2.80
N GLY A 214 3.53 14.20 -2.19
CA GLY A 214 4.34 14.76 -1.12
C GLY A 214 5.16 13.70 -0.42
N ALA A 215 5.97 14.12 0.57
CA ALA A 215 6.83 13.22 1.33
C ALA A 215 6.91 13.59 2.80
N ILE A 216 7.14 12.58 3.64
CA ILE A 216 7.55 12.73 5.05
C ILE A 216 8.85 11.96 5.27
N ASN A 217 9.74 12.45 6.14
CA ASN A 217 10.90 11.69 6.56
C ASN A 217 10.60 11.08 7.93
N ARG A 218 10.79 9.77 8.07
CA ARG A 218 10.59 9.04 9.33
C ARG A 218 11.96 8.85 9.98
N VAL A 219 12.21 9.57 11.06
CA VAL A 219 13.49 9.51 11.77
C VAL A 219 13.43 8.41 12.84
N PRO A 220 14.35 7.42 12.82
CA PRO A 220 14.37 6.37 13.82
C PRO A 220 14.72 6.91 15.20
N LEU A 221 14.29 6.22 16.25
CA LEU A 221 14.77 6.46 17.60
C LEU A 221 16.27 6.14 17.68
N GLU A 222 17.01 6.79 18.60
CA GLU A 222 18.46 6.56 18.79
C GLU A 222 18.82 5.08 19.07
N THR A 223 17.91 4.37 19.73
CA THR A 223 18.06 2.95 20.11
C THR A 223 17.52 1.97 19.07
N GLU A 224 17.04 2.46 17.91
CA GLU A 224 16.35 1.64 16.93
C GLU A 224 17.00 1.84 15.54
N ASN A 225 17.05 0.77 14.73
CA ASN A 225 17.51 0.85 13.35
C ASN A 225 16.35 1.08 12.36
N ARG A 226 15.11 0.83 12.79
CA ARG A 226 13.90 0.92 11.96
C ARG A 226 13.26 2.29 12.12
N ALA A 227 12.85 2.90 11.03
CA ALA A 227 12.21 4.21 11.01
C ALA A 227 10.68 4.16 10.86
N ASN A 228 10.09 2.94 10.79
CA ASN A 228 8.65 2.78 10.65
C ASN A 228 7.91 3.42 11.84
N MET A 229 6.84 4.16 11.57
CA MET A 229 6.02 4.80 12.62
C MET A 229 5.47 3.79 13.64
N ALA A 230 5.16 2.57 13.20
CA ALA A 230 4.68 1.49 14.06
C ALA A 230 5.68 1.07 15.16
N VAL A 231 6.97 1.38 15.01
CA VAL A 231 8.02 1.09 16.00
C VAL A 231 8.61 2.38 16.61
N GLY A 232 7.91 3.51 16.49
CA GLY A 232 8.27 4.77 17.12
C GLY A 232 9.01 5.77 16.25
N GLY A 233 9.19 5.48 14.96
CA GLY A 233 9.75 6.44 14.01
C GLY A 233 8.98 7.76 14.00
N GLN A 234 9.70 8.88 14.05
CA GLN A 234 9.12 10.22 14.16
C GLN A 234 8.97 10.86 12.77
N PRO A 235 7.75 11.15 12.31
CA PRO A 235 7.56 11.82 11.04
C PRO A 235 7.92 13.30 11.14
N VAL A 236 8.82 13.73 10.26
CA VAL A 236 9.25 15.14 10.14
C VAL A 236 9.06 15.61 8.70
N LYS A 237 8.91 16.92 8.54
CA LYS A 237 8.80 17.55 7.23
C LYS A 237 10.05 17.32 6.40
N THR A 238 9.88 17.04 5.11
CA THR A 238 10.98 16.91 4.15
C THR A 238 10.55 17.40 2.78
N GLU A 239 11.53 17.70 1.93
CA GLU A 239 11.32 18.02 0.53
C GLU A 239 11.85 16.91 -0.37
N LEU A 240 11.32 16.82 -1.57
CA LEU A 240 11.80 15.88 -2.58
C LEU A 240 13.10 16.42 -3.20
N THR A 241 14.15 15.62 -3.14
CA THR A 241 15.43 15.87 -3.83
C THR A 241 15.28 15.62 -5.34
N ALA A 242 16.29 15.94 -6.11
CA ALA A 242 16.37 15.59 -7.53
C ALA A 242 16.36 14.06 -7.72
N ARG A 243 17.07 13.33 -6.84
CA ARG A 243 17.12 11.85 -6.86
C ARG A 243 15.77 11.23 -6.53
N ASP A 244 15.04 11.76 -5.54
CA ASP A 244 13.68 11.29 -5.24
C ASP A 244 12.76 11.43 -6.46
N ARG A 245 12.83 12.55 -7.16
CA ARG A 245 12.04 12.78 -8.38
C ARG A 245 12.42 11.84 -9.51
N GLU A 246 13.71 11.54 -9.66
CA GLU A 246 14.21 10.55 -10.63
C GLU A 246 13.67 9.16 -10.29
N ILE A 247 13.73 8.73 -9.04
CA ILE A 247 13.16 7.44 -8.58
C ILE A 247 11.67 7.39 -8.91
N CYS A 248 10.90 8.42 -8.54
CA CYS A 248 9.47 8.50 -8.85
C CYS A 248 9.20 8.38 -10.36
N ALA A 249 9.92 9.14 -11.18
CA ALA A 249 9.74 9.13 -12.63
C ALA A 249 10.09 7.76 -13.26
N ARG A 250 11.06 7.05 -12.72
CA ARG A 250 11.46 5.71 -13.23
C ARG A 250 10.43 4.64 -12.90
N VAL A 251 9.81 4.68 -11.72
CA VAL A 251 8.81 3.67 -11.30
C VAL A 251 7.41 3.96 -11.86
N ALA A 252 7.07 5.23 -12.11
CA ALA A 252 5.73 5.67 -12.51
C ALA A 252 5.12 4.92 -13.70
N PRO A 253 5.84 4.67 -14.84
CA PRO A 253 5.26 3.96 -15.98
C PRO A 253 4.80 2.53 -15.63
N MET A 254 5.54 1.83 -14.77
CA MET A 254 5.20 0.49 -14.34
C MET A 254 4.02 0.51 -13.37
N LEU A 255 3.98 1.47 -12.43
CA LEU A 255 2.85 1.66 -11.53
C LEU A 255 1.54 1.87 -12.29
N ARG A 256 1.54 2.75 -13.29
CA ARG A 256 0.38 3.02 -14.15
C ARG A 256 -0.05 1.79 -14.92
N ARG A 257 0.88 1.05 -15.51
CA ARG A 257 0.60 -0.18 -16.26
C ARG A 257 -0.07 -1.24 -15.38
N GLU A 258 0.36 -1.39 -14.14
CA GLU A 258 -0.21 -2.35 -13.18
C GLU A 258 -1.49 -1.82 -12.48
N GLY A 259 -1.90 -0.58 -12.75
CA GLY A 259 -3.06 0.05 -12.10
C GLY A 259 -2.85 0.34 -10.61
N LEU A 260 -1.60 0.59 -10.21
CA LEU A 260 -1.22 0.95 -8.85
C LEU A 260 -1.29 2.46 -8.69
N LEU A 261 -2.48 2.95 -8.41
CA LEU A 261 -2.83 4.38 -8.45
C LEU A 261 -2.33 5.15 -7.22
N PHE A 262 -2.47 4.58 -6.02
CA PHE A 262 -2.03 5.21 -4.77
C PHE A 262 -0.97 4.36 -4.10
N VAL A 263 0.26 4.88 -4.04
CA VAL A 263 1.46 4.13 -3.67
C VAL A 263 2.33 4.93 -2.70
N GLY A 264 3.03 4.24 -1.82
CA GLY A 264 4.08 4.80 -0.98
C GLY A 264 5.45 4.24 -1.36
N LEU A 265 6.40 5.09 -1.72
CA LEU A 265 7.79 4.67 -1.88
C LEU A 265 8.56 4.92 -0.59
N ASP A 266 9.37 3.96 -0.18
CA ASP A 266 10.34 4.15 0.90
C ASP A 266 11.72 4.34 0.31
N VAL A 267 12.34 5.48 0.62
CA VAL A 267 13.64 5.90 0.06
C VAL A 267 14.60 6.25 1.20
N ILE A 268 15.76 5.60 1.22
CA ILE A 268 16.83 5.88 2.17
C ILE A 268 18.05 6.39 1.40
N GLY A 269 18.47 7.63 1.68
CA GLY A 269 19.51 8.29 0.89
C GLY A 269 19.11 8.37 -0.59
N ASP A 270 19.87 7.73 -1.44
CA ASP A 270 19.65 7.72 -2.89
C ASP A 270 18.97 6.44 -3.41
N PHE A 271 18.45 5.59 -2.50
CA PHE A 271 17.98 4.26 -2.85
C PHE A 271 16.51 4.03 -2.53
N LEU A 272 15.82 3.40 -3.48
CA LEU A 272 14.49 2.83 -3.32
C LEU A 272 14.59 1.54 -2.47
N ILE A 273 13.83 1.46 -1.40
CA ILE A 273 13.85 0.33 -0.47
C ILE A 273 12.61 -0.56 -0.59
N GLU A 274 11.43 0.05 -0.71
CA GLU A 274 10.14 -0.63 -0.81
C GLU A 274 9.14 0.17 -1.65
N VAL A 275 8.18 -0.53 -2.25
CA VAL A 275 7.05 0.05 -2.98
C VAL A 275 5.76 -0.43 -2.32
N ASN A 276 5.21 0.39 -1.45
CA ASN A 276 4.03 0.06 -0.65
C ASN A 276 2.75 0.29 -1.46
N VAL A 277 2.03 -0.78 -1.79
CA VAL A 277 0.88 -0.76 -2.71
C VAL A 277 -0.43 -1.18 -2.07
N THR A 278 -0.41 -1.90 -0.94
CA THR A 278 -1.61 -2.45 -0.29
C THR A 278 -2.36 -1.35 0.47
N SER A 279 -1.77 -0.84 1.53
CA SER A 279 -2.35 0.18 2.41
C SER A 279 -1.31 1.24 2.78
N PRO A 280 -0.72 2.00 1.81
CA PRO A 280 0.28 3.02 2.13
C PRO A 280 -0.26 4.04 3.11
N THR A 281 0.54 4.31 4.16
CA THR A 281 0.25 5.24 5.26
C THR A 281 1.11 6.50 5.15
N GLY A 282 0.81 7.51 5.99
CA GLY A 282 1.55 8.78 6.05
C GLY A 282 0.78 9.98 5.50
N LEU A 283 -0.46 9.80 5.04
CA LEU A 283 -1.26 10.91 4.47
C LEU A 283 -1.66 11.94 5.53
N ALA A 284 -2.02 11.47 6.73
CA ALA A 284 -2.37 12.34 7.85
C ALA A 284 -1.16 13.16 8.32
N GLU A 285 0.01 12.53 8.40
CA GLU A 285 1.27 13.18 8.74
C GLU A 285 1.68 14.20 7.66
N LEU A 286 1.55 13.84 6.39
CA LEU A 286 1.81 14.75 5.27
C LEU A 286 0.94 16.00 5.36
N ALA A 287 -0.37 15.84 5.56
CA ALA A 287 -1.30 16.97 5.71
C ALA A 287 -0.93 17.88 6.88
N ARG A 288 -0.53 17.28 8.02
CA ARG A 288 -0.15 18.01 9.23
C ARG A 288 1.18 18.76 9.07
N LEU A 289 2.17 18.18 8.38
CA LEU A 289 3.54 18.72 8.27
C LEU A 289 3.68 19.74 7.13
N ASP A 290 3.04 19.49 6.00
CA ASP A 290 3.13 20.38 4.82
C ASP A 290 1.99 21.38 4.73
N GLY A 291 0.90 21.12 5.45
CA GLY A 291 -0.35 21.83 5.25
C GLY A 291 -1.08 21.40 3.96
N GLY A 292 -2.24 21.96 3.72
CA GLY A 292 -3.02 21.66 2.54
C GLY A 292 -3.94 20.44 2.71
N ASP A 293 -4.48 19.98 1.58
CA ASP A 293 -5.47 18.91 1.53
C ASP A 293 -5.02 17.80 0.56
N PRO A 294 -4.07 16.95 0.95
CA PRO A 294 -3.64 15.85 0.08
C PRO A 294 -4.75 14.80 -0.13
N ALA A 295 -5.63 14.58 0.85
CA ALA A 295 -6.76 13.65 0.71
C ALA A 295 -7.77 14.18 -0.34
N GLY A 296 -8.11 15.46 -0.30
CA GLY A 296 -8.98 16.08 -1.30
C GLY A 296 -8.39 16.06 -2.70
N LYS A 297 -7.06 16.20 -2.86
CA LYS A 297 -6.39 16.04 -4.17
C LYS A 297 -6.54 14.60 -4.70
N ILE A 298 -6.38 13.59 -3.84
CA ILE A 298 -6.58 12.19 -4.21
C ILE A 298 -8.02 11.97 -4.65
N LEU A 299 -9.00 12.43 -3.86
CA LEU A 299 -10.42 12.26 -4.16
C LEU A 299 -10.80 12.93 -5.50
N ALA A 300 -10.35 14.18 -5.73
CA ALA A 300 -10.61 14.88 -6.99
C ALA A 300 -10.06 14.14 -8.21
N HIS A 301 -8.89 13.51 -8.10
CA HIS A 301 -8.32 12.70 -9.17
C HIS A 301 -9.14 11.41 -9.40
N VAL A 302 -9.49 10.70 -8.33
CA VAL A 302 -10.29 9.48 -8.38
C VAL A 302 -11.69 9.73 -8.94
N GLU A 303 -12.34 10.83 -8.55
CA GLU A 303 -13.64 11.26 -9.10
C GLU A 303 -13.59 11.45 -10.61
N ARG A 304 -12.54 12.12 -11.11
CA ARG A 304 -12.34 12.32 -12.56
C ARG A 304 -12.20 10.98 -13.27
N LEU A 305 -11.32 10.09 -12.78
CA LEU A 305 -11.14 8.75 -13.37
C LEU A 305 -12.43 7.92 -13.34
N ALA A 306 -13.22 8.02 -12.26
CA ALA A 306 -14.50 7.33 -12.16
C ALA A 306 -15.54 7.89 -13.12
N ALA A 307 -15.53 9.20 -13.38
CA ALA A 307 -16.40 9.85 -14.38
C ALA A 307 -16.04 9.43 -15.80
N ASP A 308 -14.75 9.51 -16.17
CA ASP A 308 -14.24 9.11 -17.49
C ASP A 308 -14.60 7.63 -17.79
N ARG A 309 -14.48 6.75 -16.77
CA ARG A 309 -14.84 5.34 -16.91
C ARG A 309 -16.34 5.13 -17.12
N ARG A 310 -17.20 5.94 -16.47
CA ARG A 310 -18.66 5.89 -16.68
C ARG A 310 -19.04 6.29 -18.09
N GLU A 311 -18.44 7.35 -18.60
CA GLU A 311 -18.67 7.82 -19.97
C GLU A 311 -18.24 6.79 -21.00
N ALA A 312 -17.06 6.22 -20.86
CA ALA A 312 -16.56 5.16 -21.74
C ALA A 312 -17.46 3.91 -21.73
N GLY A 313 -17.97 3.50 -20.54
CA GLY A 313 -18.90 2.38 -20.41
C GLY A 313 -20.29 2.64 -21.03
N ALA A 314 -20.76 3.88 -20.96
CA ALA A 314 -22.04 4.29 -21.55
C ALA A 314 -22.01 4.27 -23.09
N VAL A 315 -20.88 4.56 -23.70
CA VAL A 315 -20.69 4.53 -25.18
C VAL A 315 -20.66 3.09 -25.72
N GLN A 316 -20.26 2.11 -24.90
CA GLN A 316 -20.16 0.72 -25.30
C GLN A 316 -21.44 -0.10 -25.07
N ALA A 317 -22.45 0.45 -24.39
CA ALA A 317 -23.73 -0.22 -24.25
C ALA A 317 -24.43 -0.33 -25.62
N PRO A 318 -24.75 -1.52 -26.14
CA PRO A 318 -25.45 -1.63 -27.41
C PRO A 318 -26.80 -0.93 -27.27
N THR A 319 -27.08 0.02 -28.16
CA THR A 319 -28.43 0.51 -28.35
C THR A 319 -29.29 -0.70 -28.70
N SER A 320 -30.07 -1.20 -27.74
CA SER A 320 -31.07 -2.20 -27.99
C SER A 320 -32.08 -1.58 -28.97
N GLY A 321 -31.82 -1.77 -30.23
CA GLY A 321 -32.78 -1.50 -31.29
C GLY A 321 -34.02 -2.35 -31.01
N LEU A 322 -35.06 -1.72 -30.50
CA LEU A 322 -36.43 -2.20 -30.57
C LEU A 322 -36.80 -2.32 -32.04
N GLY A 323 -36.42 -3.44 -32.64
CA GLY A 323 -37.01 -3.92 -33.88
C GLY A 323 -38.43 -4.39 -33.60
N ALA A 324 -39.35 -3.46 -33.55
CA ALA A 324 -40.76 -3.78 -33.80
C ALA A 324 -40.88 -4.24 -35.22
N GLY A 325 -41.25 -5.52 -35.43
CA GLY A 325 -41.43 -6.04 -36.77
C GLY A 325 -42.11 -7.38 -36.81
N ARG A 326 -43.46 -7.35 -36.71
CA ARG A 326 -44.48 -8.28 -37.29
C ARG A 326 -44.37 -9.79 -36.99
#